data_7633937448882be6c679b1af08bf9e4c
#
_entry.id   7633937448882be6c679b1af08bf9e4c
#
_cell.length_a   1.000
_cell.length_b   1.000
_cell.length_c   1.000
_cell.angle_alpha   90.00
_cell.angle_beta   90.00
_cell.angle_gamma   90.00
#
_symmetry.space_group_name_H-M   'P 1'
#
loop_
_entity.id
_entity.type
_entity.pdbx_description
1 polymer ?
#
loop_
_entity_poly.entity_id
_entity_poly.type
_entity_poly.pdbx_seq_one_letter_code
_entity_poly.pdbx_strand_id
1 'polypeptide(L)'
;MLHCFHQTLTNDTFSQEMEVTFPDCDPSRQAKLSTLLGFAVAAASADYEARDLGYEKLRAMRQVFLLSRLLLTVHRTPRLGEILTVSTWEAGVRGVQLRRGCSMTAPTGEVLVSARSQWILVDPETRKILRPSSFTAREFCQADLPLDCPECDKVLPPQEQIEQLGERRVVWSDLDGNGHIYSGNYGAIFWDSLPAELQTKTCREFSINYHKEATLGEDLTLTGCREENGYRMAGTGNGELCFTARCRFA
;
A
#
# COMPACT_ATOMS: atom_id res chain seq x y z
N MET A 1 -16.57 -4.72 0.75
CA MET A 1 -16.30 -6.05 1.36
C MET A 1 -15.47 -6.81 0.35
N LEU A 2 -14.21 -7.12 0.66
CA LEU A 2 -13.35 -7.88 -0.25
C LEU A 2 -13.90 -9.30 -0.36
N HIS A 3 -14.39 -9.70 -1.52
CA HIS A 3 -14.83 -11.06 -1.77
C HIS A 3 -13.61 -11.91 -2.12
N CYS A 4 -13.18 -12.76 -1.19
CA CYS A 4 -12.14 -13.75 -1.42
C CYS A 4 -12.81 -15.08 -1.77
N PHE A 5 -12.58 -15.58 -2.98
CA PHE A 5 -13.22 -16.82 -3.47
C PHE A 5 -12.36 -18.04 -3.20
N HIS A 6 -11.06 -17.94 -3.41
CA HIS A 6 -10.14 -19.05 -3.24
C HIS A 6 -8.81 -18.56 -2.65
N GLN A 7 -8.23 -19.38 -1.76
CA GLN A 7 -6.92 -19.10 -1.15
C GLN A 7 -6.00 -20.30 -1.32
N THR A 8 -4.74 -20.03 -1.59
CA THR A 8 -3.67 -21.03 -1.65
C THR A 8 -2.49 -20.55 -0.84
N LEU A 9 -2.02 -21.41 0.07
CA LEU A 9 -0.82 -21.18 0.88
C LEU A 9 0.24 -22.22 0.53
N THR A 10 1.43 -21.76 0.23
CA THR A 10 2.64 -22.58 0.12
C THR A 10 3.67 -22.13 1.18
N ASN A 11 4.85 -22.76 1.20
CA ASN A 11 5.92 -22.29 2.08
C ASN A 11 6.32 -20.85 1.76
N ASP A 12 6.37 -20.50 0.48
CA ASP A 12 6.96 -19.24 0.01
C ASP A 12 5.90 -18.20 -0.38
N THR A 13 4.70 -18.60 -0.76
CA THR A 13 3.68 -17.72 -1.31
C THR A 13 2.32 -17.93 -0.66
N PHE A 14 1.59 -16.84 -0.58
CA PHE A 14 0.15 -16.83 -0.35
C PHE A 14 -0.54 -16.19 -1.55
N SER A 15 -1.64 -16.78 -1.99
CA SER A 15 -2.45 -16.26 -3.10
C SER A 15 -3.93 -16.30 -2.72
N GLN A 16 -4.66 -15.29 -3.16
CA GLN A 16 -6.13 -15.24 -3.02
C GLN A 16 -6.78 -14.65 -4.26
N GLU A 17 -7.97 -15.10 -4.58
CA GLU A 17 -8.79 -14.50 -5.62
C GLU A 17 -9.55 -13.30 -5.06
N MET A 18 -9.57 -12.20 -5.80
CA MET A 18 -10.25 -10.96 -5.45
C MET A 18 -10.98 -10.42 -6.68
N GLU A 19 -12.27 -10.14 -6.54
CA GLU A 19 -13.07 -9.51 -7.60
C GLU A 19 -12.98 -7.99 -7.51
N VAL A 20 -12.84 -7.33 -8.66
CA VAL A 20 -12.97 -5.86 -8.77
C VAL A 20 -14.46 -5.53 -8.84
N THR A 21 -15.03 -5.13 -7.71
CA THR A 21 -16.46 -4.83 -7.56
C THR A 21 -16.78 -3.38 -7.93
N PHE A 22 -18.06 -3.04 -8.04
CA PHE A 22 -18.50 -1.70 -8.42
C PHE A 22 -17.96 -0.58 -7.50
N PRO A 23 -17.95 -0.71 -6.16
CA PRO A 23 -17.36 0.29 -5.26
C PRO A 23 -15.84 0.47 -5.42
N ASP A 24 -15.16 -0.54 -5.95
CA ASP A 24 -13.71 -0.54 -6.16
C ASP A 24 -13.29 0.30 -7.37
N CYS A 25 -14.24 0.68 -8.22
CA CYS A 25 -13.99 1.34 -9.49
C CYS A 25 -14.17 2.84 -9.45
N ASP A 26 -13.41 3.52 -10.32
CA ASP A 26 -13.62 4.89 -10.71
C ASP A 26 -14.82 5.05 -11.72
N PRO A 27 -15.17 6.29 -12.13
CA PRO A 27 -16.24 6.51 -13.12
C PRO A 27 -16.00 5.86 -14.49
N SER A 28 -14.76 5.52 -14.85
CA SER A 28 -14.42 4.79 -16.08
C SER A 28 -14.49 3.27 -15.92
N ARG A 29 -14.97 2.78 -14.77
CA ARG A 29 -15.07 1.36 -14.40
C ARG A 29 -13.73 0.64 -14.32
N GLN A 30 -12.68 1.38 -13.97
CA GLN A 30 -11.36 0.86 -13.69
C GLN A 30 -11.09 0.86 -12.18
N ALA A 31 -10.30 -0.09 -11.70
CA ALA A 31 -9.94 -0.15 -10.29
C ALA A 31 -9.25 1.14 -9.83
N LYS A 32 -9.74 1.73 -8.75
CA LYS A 32 -9.13 2.90 -8.13
C LYS A 32 -7.73 2.59 -7.62
N LEU A 33 -6.89 3.59 -7.54
CA LEU A 33 -5.56 3.45 -6.92
C LEU A 33 -5.67 2.92 -5.47
N SER A 34 -6.64 3.42 -4.69
CA SER A 34 -6.90 2.94 -3.32
C SER A 34 -7.27 1.46 -3.26
N THR A 35 -8.00 0.95 -4.24
CA THR A 35 -8.33 -0.48 -4.36
C THR A 35 -7.07 -1.31 -4.61
N LEU A 36 -6.21 -0.89 -5.54
CA LEU A 36 -4.96 -1.62 -5.84
C LEU A 36 -4.00 -1.66 -4.63
N LEU A 37 -3.86 -0.53 -3.92
CA LEU A 37 -3.11 -0.48 -2.67
C LEU A 37 -3.73 -1.40 -1.62
N GLY A 38 -5.07 -1.34 -1.48
CA GLY A 38 -5.84 -2.17 -0.55
C GLY A 38 -5.65 -3.66 -0.81
N PHE A 39 -5.68 -4.11 -2.06
CA PHE A 39 -5.46 -5.51 -2.43
C PHE A 39 -4.07 -5.98 -2.04
N ALA A 40 -3.03 -5.19 -2.29
CA ALA A 40 -1.66 -5.55 -1.92
C ALA A 40 -1.48 -5.66 -0.39
N VAL A 41 -2.05 -4.72 0.38
CA VAL A 41 -1.99 -4.73 1.85
C VAL A 41 -2.82 -5.86 2.44
N ALA A 42 -4.04 -6.08 1.93
CA ALA A 42 -4.92 -7.16 2.39
C ALA A 42 -4.30 -8.54 2.17
N ALA A 43 -3.67 -8.77 1.01
CA ALA A 43 -2.98 -10.03 0.74
C ALA A 43 -1.81 -10.27 1.70
N ALA A 44 -1.04 -9.23 2.04
CA ALA A 44 0.05 -9.33 3.02
C ALA A 44 -0.47 -9.70 4.42
N SER A 45 -1.60 -9.11 4.84
CA SER A 45 -2.24 -9.45 6.12
C SER A 45 -2.80 -10.87 6.11
N ALA A 46 -3.48 -11.26 5.03
CA ALA A 46 -4.06 -12.60 4.88
C ALA A 46 -3.01 -13.71 4.86
N ASP A 47 -1.80 -13.45 4.33
CA ASP A 47 -0.67 -14.39 4.39
C ASP A 47 -0.29 -14.72 5.85
N TYR A 48 -0.22 -13.69 6.70
CA TYR A 48 0.09 -13.91 8.12
C TYR A 48 -1.06 -14.58 8.88
N GLU A 49 -2.32 -14.22 8.58
CA GLU A 49 -3.50 -14.92 9.12
C GLU A 49 -3.50 -16.41 8.74
N ALA A 50 -3.24 -16.72 7.47
CA ALA A 50 -3.19 -18.09 6.97
C ALA A 50 -2.06 -18.93 7.60
N ARG A 51 -1.00 -18.27 8.12
CA ARG A 51 0.10 -18.89 8.86
C ARG A 51 -0.13 -18.93 10.38
N ASP A 52 -1.34 -18.66 10.83
CA ASP A 52 -1.67 -18.57 12.28
C ASP A 52 -0.83 -17.51 13.02
N LEU A 53 -0.53 -16.39 12.32
CA LEU A 53 0.21 -15.24 12.85
C LEU A 53 -0.55 -13.94 12.61
N GLY A 54 -1.88 -13.97 12.78
CA GLY A 54 -2.74 -12.82 12.63
C GLY A 54 -2.46 -11.72 13.65
N TYR A 55 -3.11 -10.57 13.41
CA TYR A 55 -2.88 -9.34 14.16
C TYR A 55 -2.93 -9.52 15.69
N GLU A 56 -3.96 -10.19 16.21
CA GLU A 56 -4.11 -10.38 17.67
C GLU A 56 -2.98 -11.20 18.27
N LYS A 57 -2.53 -12.25 17.56
CA LYS A 57 -1.42 -13.08 17.99
C LYS A 57 -0.10 -12.32 17.98
N LEU A 58 0.16 -11.56 16.92
CA LEU A 58 1.35 -10.70 16.83
C LEU A 58 1.34 -9.64 17.93
N ARG A 59 0.19 -9.00 18.18
CA ARG A 59 0.03 -8.00 19.24
C ARG A 59 0.27 -8.60 20.63
N ALA A 60 -0.23 -9.82 20.90
CA ALA A 60 0.05 -10.54 22.14
C ALA A 60 1.54 -10.84 22.34
N MET A 61 2.29 -11.01 21.25
CA MET A 61 3.75 -11.13 21.25
C MET A 61 4.47 -9.78 21.35
N ARG A 62 3.73 -8.67 21.46
CA ARG A 62 4.25 -7.29 21.40
C ARG A 62 5.01 -6.98 20.12
N GLN A 63 4.51 -7.48 19.01
CA GLN A 63 5.10 -7.33 17.69
C GLN A 63 4.00 -7.00 16.68
N VAL A 64 4.17 -5.93 15.93
CA VAL A 64 3.28 -5.58 14.81
C VAL A 64 4.11 -5.17 13.61
N PHE A 65 3.61 -5.43 12.42
CA PHE A 65 4.23 -4.97 11.18
C PHE A 65 3.57 -3.67 10.74
N LEU A 66 4.37 -2.63 10.57
CA LEU A 66 3.92 -1.36 10.01
C LEU A 66 4.46 -1.21 8.58
N LEU A 67 3.57 -0.89 7.66
CA LEU A 67 3.93 -0.57 6.29
C LEU A 67 4.68 0.76 6.25
N SER A 68 5.92 0.75 5.75
CA SER A 68 6.74 1.96 5.64
C SER A 68 6.79 2.50 4.21
N ARG A 69 6.76 1.61 3.21
CA ARG A 69 6.75 2.01 1.79
C ARG A 69 5.98 1.00 0.97
N LEU A 70 5.35 1.51 -0.08
CA LEU A 70 4.73 0.68 -1.10
C LEU A 70 4.92 1.31 -2.48
N LEU A 71 5.26 0.48 -3.47
CA LEU A 71 5.36 0.85 -4.87
C LEU A 71 4.49 -0.10 -5.68
N LEU A 72 3.68 0.47 -6.58
CA LEU A 72 2.90 -0.25 -7.59
C LEU A 72 3.44 0.09 -8.98
N THR A 73 3.60 -0.92 -9.82
CA THR A 73 3.72 -0.79 -11.28
C THR A 73 2.43 -1.32 -11.90
N VAL A 74 1.71 -0.47 -12.61
CA VAL A 74 0.43 -0.82 -13.25
C VAL A 74 0.67 -1.05 -14.75
N HIS A 75 0.69 -2.31 -15.15
CA HIS A 75 0.86 -2.72 -16.55
C HIS A 75 -0.45 -2.50 -17.31
N ARG A 76 -1.56 -2.89 -16.71
CA ARG A 76 -2.94 -2.62 -17.15
C ARG A 76 -3.83 -2.45 -15.92
N THR A 77 -4.64 -1.41 -15.91
CA THR A 77 -5.59 -1.20 -14.80
C THR A 77 -6.70 -2.25 -14.88
N PRO A 78 -6.94 -3.02 -13.80
CA PRO A 78 -8.04 -3.98 -13.72
C PRO A 78 -9.39 -3.28 -13.86
N ARG A 79 -10.40 -3.99 -14.39
CA ARG A 79 -11.74 -3.46 -14.66
C ARG A 79 -12.81 -4.13 -13.82
N LEU A 80 -13.94 -3.46 -13.71
CA LEU A 80 -15.14 -3.98 -13.06
C LEU A 80 -15.45 -5.43 -13.51
N GLY A 81 -15.65 -6.32 -12.54
CA GLY A 81 -15.98 -7.73 -12.74
C GLY A 81 -14.78 -8.63 -13.05
N GLU A 82 -13.56 -8.09 -13.17
CA GLU A 82 -12.37 -8.94 -13.30
C GLU A 82 -12.07 -9.62 -11.96
N ILE A 83 -11.83 -10.93 -12.00
CA ILE A 83 -11.33 -11.71 -10.88
C ILE A 83 -9.82 -11.80 -11.03
N LEU A 84 -9.10 -11.38 -10.00
CA LEU A 84 -7.64 -11.36 -9.97
C LEU A 84 -7.11 -12.39 -8.98
N THR A 85 -6.08 -13.12 -9.34
CA THR A 85 -5.24 -13.82 -8.36
C THR A 85 -4.23 -12.83 -7.81
N VAL A 86 -4.37 -12.46 -6.54
CA VAL A 86 -3.45 -11.60 -5.81
C VAL A 86 -2.50 -12.48 -5.02
N SER A 87 -1.25 -12.56 -5.47
CA SER A 87 -0.20 -13.37 -4.86
C SER A 87 0.80 -12.49 -4.12
N THR A 88 1.26 -12.92 -2.95
CA THR A 88 2.27 -12.21 -2.16
C THR A 88 3.28 -13.16 -1.54
N TRP A 89 4.49 -12.66 -1.31
CA TRP A 89 5.59 -13.42 -0.71
C TRP A 89 6.57 -12.50 0.01
N GLU A 90 7.29 -13.05 0.97
CA GLU A 90 8.40 -12.35 1.60
C GLU A 90 9.62 -12.41 0.67
N ALA A 91 10.22 -11.24 0.40
CA ALA A 91 11.38 -11.07 -0.49
C ALA A 91 12.66 -10.76 0.30
N GLY A 92 12.73 -11.25 1.54
CA GLY A 92 13.88 -11.14 2.43
C GLY A 92 13.92 -9.87 3.27
N VAL A 93 15.01 -9.70 3.97
CA VAL A 93 15.23 -8.64 4.97
C VAL A 93 16.43 -7.78 4.57
N ARG A 94 16.31 -6.45 4.70
CA ARG A 94 17.41 -5.51 4.51
C ARG A 94 17.46 -4.51 5.67
N GLY A 95 18.44 -4.68 6.56
CA GLY A 95 18.50 -3.87 7.80
C GLY A 95 17.29 -4.15 8.70
N VAL A 96 16.47 -3.14 8.96
CA VAL A 96 15.22 -3.26 9.72
C VAL A 96 14.00 -3.46 8.84
N GLN A 97 14.16 -3.47 7.52
CA GLN A 97 13.07 -3.55 6.56
C GLN A 97 12.84 -4.99 6.13
N LEU A 98 11.60 -5.43 6.26
CA LEU A 98 11.07 -6.66 5.73
C LEU A 98 10.46 -6.36 4.37
N ARG A 99 10.97 -6.99 3.32
CA ARG A 99 10.53 -6.75 1.94
C ARG A 99 9.51 -7.78 1.51
N ARG A 100 8.50 -7.34 0.78
CA ARG A 100 7.49 -8.21 0.18
C ARG A 100 7.30 -7.88 -1.30
N GLY A 101 7.09 -8.92 -2.09
CA GLY A 101 6.57 -8.85 -3.43
C GLY A 101 5.07 -9.14 -3.46
N CYS A 102 4.38 -8.56 -4.44
CA CYS A 102 2.99 -8.87 -4.72
C CYS A 102 2.74 -8.76 -6.23
N SER A 103 1.92 -9.65 -6.78
CA SER A 103 1.44 -9.59 -8.16
C SER A 103 -0.08 -9.76 -8.19
N MET A 104 -0.75 -9.05 -9.09
CA MET A 104 -2.17 -9.18 -9.37
C MET A 104 -2.31 -9.66 -10.81
N THR A 105 -2.78 -10.89 -10.98
CA THR A 105 -2.75 -11.62 -12.25
C THR A 105 -4.17 -11.94 -12.69
N ALA A 106 -4.49 -11.69 -13.95
CA ALA A 106 -5.75 -12.12 -14.54
C ALA A 106 -5.79 -13.66 -14.70
N PRO A 107 -6.97 -14.29 -14.85
CA PRO A 107 -7.10 -15.73 -15.08
C PRO A 107 -6.37 -16.23 -16.34
N THR A 108 -6.08 -15.34 -17.27
CA THR A 108 -5.27 -15.62 -18.47
C THR A 108 -3.78 -15.81 -18.21
N GLY A 109 -3.30 -15.48 -16.99
CA GLY A 109 -1.88 -15.42 -16.63
C GLY A 109 -1.23 -14.06 -16.90
N GLU A 110 -1.96 -13.08 -17.43
CA GLU A 110 -1.46 -11.71 -17.62
C GLU A 110 -1.26 -11.03 -16.27
N VAL A 111 -0.05 -10.52 -15.99
CA VAL A 111 0.23 -9.71 -14.81
C VAL A 111 -0.26 -8.28 -15.07
N LEU A 112 -1.24 -7.85 -14.29
CA LEU A 112 -1.86 -6.53 -14.42
C LEU A 112 -1.21 -5.48 -13.55
N VAL A 113 -0.82 -5.87 -12.33
CA VAL A 113 -0.16 -5.00 -11.36
C VAL A 113 0.93 -5.79 -10.65
N SER A 114 2.09 -5.18 -10.54
CA SER A 114 3.19 -5.65 -9.71
C SER A 114 3.40 -4.68 -8.55
N ALA A 115 3.71 -5.18 -7.35
CA ALA A 115 3.95 -4.33 -6.21
C ALA A 115 5.14 -4.80 -5.36
N ARG A 116 5.88 -3.85 -4.83
CA ARG A 116 6.87 -4.07 -3.76
C ARG A 116 6.45 -3.28 -2.53
N SER A 117 6.64 -3.86 -1.37
CA SER A 117 6.40 -3.18 -0.11
C SER A 117 7.52 -3.42 0.89
N GLN A 118 7.72 -2.46 1.78
CA GLN A 118 8.68 -2.52 2.87
C GLN A 118 7.95 -2.30 4.18
N TRP A 119 8.17 -3.20 5.10
CA TRP A 119 7.54 -3.22 6.42
C TRP A 119 8.61 -3.12 7.50
N ILE A 120 8.24 -2.62 8.65
CA ILE A 120 9.08 -2.58 9.85
C ILE A 120 8.37 -3.31 10.99
N LEU A 121 9.13 -4.04 11.77
CA LEU A 121 8.64 -4.67 13.00
C LEU A 121 8.71 -3.67 14.14
N VAL A 122 7.61 -3.52 14.88
CA VAL A 122 7.48 -2.50 15.94
C VAL A 122 6.86 -3.11 17.18
N ASP A 123 7.30 -2.70 18.35
CA ASP A 123 6.62 -2.96 19.62
C ASP A 123 5.43 -1.98 19.73
N PRO A 124 4.17 -2.46 19.77
CA PRO A 124 2.99 -1.61 19.74
C PRO A 124 2.81 -0.74 20.99
N GLU A 125 3.40 -1.10 22.13
CA GLU A 125 3.29 -0.32 23.37
C GLU A 125 4.36 0.77 23.46
N THR A 126 5.62 0.42 23.15
CA THR A 126 6.73 1.36 23.24
C THR A 126 6.97 2.14 21.96
N ARG A 127 6.32 1.74 20.85
CA ARG A 127 6.45 2.28 19.48
C ARG A 127 7.88 2.23 18.93
N LYS A 128 8.73 1.40 19.53
CA LYS A 128 10.12 1.22 19.08
C LYS A 128 10.22 0.23 17.94
N ILE A 129 11.05 0.58 16.96
CA ILE A 129 11.41 -0.35 15.87
C ILE A 129 12.23 -1.49 16.47
N LEU A 130 11.80 -2.70 16.18
CA LEU A 130 12.46 -3.95 16.58
C LEU A 130 13.36 -4.44 15.44
N ARG A 131 14.41 -5.17 15.81
CA ARG A 131 15.22 -5.87 14.80
C ARG A 131 14.43 -7.07 14.26
N PRO A 132 14.51 -7.39 12.96
CA PRO A 132 13.87 -8.58 12.41
C PRO A 132 14.24 -9.88 13.14
N SER A 133 15.46 -9.96 13.66
CA SER A 133 15.92 -11.11 14.47
C SER A 133 15.18 -11.32 15.79
N SER A 134 14.40 -10.32 16.25
CA SER A 134 13.54 -10.48 17.43
C SER A 134 12.21 -11.19 17.12
N PHE A 135 11.89 -11.37 15.85
CA PHE A 135 10.73 -12.13 15.41
C PHE A 135 11.06 -13.63 15.44
N THR A 136 10.56 -14.32 16.46
CA THR A 136 10.90 -15.73 16.72
C THR A 136 9.78 -16.70 16.41
N ALA A 137 8.62 -16.21 15.94
CA ALA A 137 7.46 -17.05 15.63
C ALA A 137 7.74 -18.01 14.47
N ARG A 138 8.51 -17.56 13.49
CA ARG A 138 9.06 -18.34 12.37
C ARG A 138 10.24 -17.60 11.72
N GLU A 139 10.96 -18.26 10.85
CA GLU A 139 11.94 -17.62 9.98
C GLU A 139 11.23 -16.85 8.86
N PHE A 140 11.80 -15.69 8.47
CA PHE A 140 11.35 -14.97 7.29
C PHE A 140 11.79 -15.73 6.04
N CYS A 141 10.85 -15.88 5.12
CA CYS A 141 11.14 -16.43 3.81
C CYS A 141 11.95 -15.42 2.98
N GLN A 142 12.71 -15.92 2.02
CA GLN A 142 13.40 -15.12 1.02
C GLN A 142 13.11 -15.71 -0.36
N ALA A 143 11.87 -15.55 -0.80
CA ALA A 143 11.48 -15.98 -2.13
C ALA A 143 11.97 -14.95 -3.18
N ASP A 144 12.81 -15.41 -4.09
CA ASP A 144 13.28 -14.61 -5.23
C ASP A 144 12.42 -14.91 -6.47
N LEU A 145 11.17 -14.45 -6.41
CA LEU A 145 10.23 -14.62 -7.52
C LEU A 145 10.34 -13.45 -8.50
N PRO A 146 10.25 -13.71 -9.82
CA PRO A 146 10.26 -12.67 -10.84
C PRO A 146 9.14 -11.64 -10.59
N LEU A 147 9.51 -10.36 -10.58
CA LEU A 147 8.57 -9.27 -10.38
C LEU A 147 9.00 -8.05 -11.19
N ASP A 148 8.19 -7.68 -12.18
CA ASP A 148 8.41 -6.46 -12.97
C ASP A 148 7.93 -5.23 -12.19
N CYS A 149 8.74 -4.84 -11.22
CA CYS A 149 8.50 -3.71 -10.32
C CYS A 149 9.85 -3.23 -9.76
N PRO A 150 10.17 -1.94 -9.85
CA PRO A 150 11.39 -1.39 -9.25
C PRO A 150 11.45 -1.59 -7.73
N GLU A 151 12.61 -1.39 -7.13
CA GLU A 151 12.73 -1.33 -5.67
C GLU A 151 12.02 -0.09 -5.10
N CYS A 152 11.53 -0.20 -3.86
CA CYS A 152 10.91 0.93 -3.17
C CYS A 152 11.96 1.97 -2.78
N ASP A 153 12.04 3.06 -3.52
CA ASP A 153 12.89 4.18 -3.20
C ASP A 153 12.23 5.17 -2.23
N LYS A 154 13.04 6.04 -1.65
CA LYS A 154 12.54 7.13 -0.83
C LYS A 154 11.91 8.19 -1.72
N VAL A 155 10.62 8.44 -1.53
CA VAL A 155 9.92 9.59 -2.12
C VAL A 155 10.19 10.82 -1.25
N LEU A 156 10.87 11.82 -1.80
CA LEU A 156 11.09 13.10 -1.11
C LEU A 156 9.83 13.97 -1.21
N PRO A 157 9.54 14.84 -0.22
CA PRO A 157 8.45 15.80 -0.34
C PRO A 157 8.70 16.76 -1.52
N PRO A 158 7.67 17.47 -2.03
CA PRO A 158 7.83 18.55 -3.00
C PRO A 158 8.88 19.57 -2.52
N GLN A 159 9.79 19.97 -3.40
CA GLN A 159 10.89 20.92 -3.07
C GLN A 159 10.86 22.18 -3.92
N GLU A 160 10.40 22.07 -5.16
CA GLU A 160 10.33 23.18 -6.11
C GLU A 160 8.92 23.30 -6.66
N GLN A 161 8.51 24.51 -7.05
CA GLN A 161 7.20 24.81 -7.63
C GLN A 161 6.04 24.21 -6.81
N ILE A 162 6.12 24.39 -5.48
CA ILE A 162 5.19 23.79 -4.53
C ILE A 162 3.80 24.42 -4.71
N GLU A 163 2.82 23.57 -5.04
CA GLU A 163 1.41 23.91 -5.07
C GLU A 163 0.78 23.60 -3.70
N GLN A 164 -0.02 24.55 -3.18
CA GLN A 164 -0.83 24.32 -1.98
C GLN A 164 -2.14 23.66 -2.44
N LEU A 165 -2.40 22.43 -2.01
CA LEU A 165 -3.56 21.65 -2.40
C LEU A 165 -4.73 21.78 -1.41
N GLY A 166 -4.49 22.48 -0.29
CA GLY A 166 -5.47 22.68 0.76
C GLY A 166 -5.33 21.72 1.93
N GLU A 167 -6.41 21.58 2.70
CA GLU A 167 -6.47 20.73 3.87
C GLU A 167 -7.44 19.57 3.65
N ARG A 168 -7.07 18.39 4.14
CA ARG A 168 -7.90 17.19 4.12
C ARG A 168 -8.10 16.68 5.56
N ARG A 169 -9.31 16.86 6.07
CA ARG A 169 -9.67 16.35 7.40
C ARG A 169 -9.77 14.84 7.39
N VAL A 170 -9.15 14.19 8.37
CA VAL A 170 -9.30 12.75 8.60
C VAL A 170 -10.67 12.47 9.20
N VAL A 171 -11.45 11.63 8.53
CA VAL A 171 -12.82 11.28 8.92
C VAL A 171 -12.93 9.80 9.28
N TRP A 172 -14.05 9.42 9.90
CA TRP A 172 -14.28 8.06 10.40
C TRP A 172 -14.09 6.98 9.33
N SER A 173 -14.55 7.23 8.11
CA SER A 173 -14.44 6.28 7.00
C SER A 173 -13.02 6.10 6.46
N ASP A 174 -12.07 6.94 6.88
CA ASP A 174 -10.67 6.76 6.52
C ASP A 174 -9.96 5.71 7.37
N LEU A 175 -10.51 5.37 8.55
CA LEU A 175 -9.81 4.66 9.59
C LEU A 175 -9.84 3.15 9.41
N ASP A 176 -8.74 2.52 9.80
CA ASP A 176 -8.63 1.07 10.01
C ASP A 176 -8.97 0.68 11.47
N GLY A 177 -8.83 -0.61 11.78
CA GLY A 177 -9.07 -1.16 13.12
C GLY A 177 -8.12 -0.64 14.21
N ASN A 178 -7.05 0.07 13.86
CA ASN A 178 -6.12 0.72 14.80
C ASN A 178 -6.50 2.19 15.07
N GLY A 179 -7.50 2.73 14.37
CA GLY A 179 -7.90 4.13 14.46
C GLY A 179 -7.01 5.10 13.69
N HIS A 180 -6.23 4.61 12.74
CA HIS A 180 -5.39 5.39 11.85
C HIS A 180 -5.93 5.34 10.42
N ILE A 181 -5.53 6.29 9.56
CA ILE A 181 -5.88 6.20 8.14
C ILE A 181 -5.40 4.85 7.60
N TYR A 182 -6.34 4.06 7.05
CA TYR A 182 -6.01 2.82 6.35
C TYR A 182 -5.04 3.08 5.20
N SER A 183 -3.99 2.28 5.10
CA SER A 183 -2.89 2.50 4.14
C SER A 183 -3.37 2.63 2.68
N GLY A 184 -4.41 1.89 2.29
CA GLY A 184 -5.02 1.99 0.96
C GLY A 184 -5.70 3.33 0.70
N ASN A 185 -6.27 3.98 1.73
CA ASN A 185 -7.00 5.24 1.61
C ASN A 185 -6.11 6.43 1.23
N TYR A 186 -4.80 6.35 1.49
CA TYR A 186 -3.86 7.36 0.99
C TYR A 186 -3.85 7.44 -0.54
N GLY A 187 -4.19 6.36 -1.24
CA GLY A 187 -4.39 6.37 -2.69
C GLY A 187 -5.59 7.23 -3.11
N ALA A 188 -6.69 7.20 -2.35
CA ALA A 188 -7.84 8.07 -2.59
C ALA A 188 -7.50 9.52 -2.25
N ILE A 189 -6.88 9.79 -1.09
CA ILE A 189 -6.43 11.14 -0.70
C ILE A 189 -5.53 11.75 -1.77
N PHE A 190 -4.57 10.97 -2.29
CA PHE A 190 -3.69 11.41 -3.37
C PHE A 190 -4.49 11.76 -4.63
N TRP A 191 -5.37 10.85 -5.07
CA TRP A 191 -6.11 11.02 -6.34
C TRP A 191 -7.11 12.17 -6.28
N ASP A 192 -7.84 12.30 -5.18
CA ASP A 192 -8.83 13.36 -4.95
C ASP A 192 -8.19 14.75 -4.91
N SER A 193 -6.93 14.83 -4.49
CA SER A 193 -6.18 16.09 -4.37
C SER A 193 -5.38 16.46 -5.61
N LEU A 194 -5.37 15.61 -6.64
CA LEU A 194 -4.73 15.96 -7.92
C LEU A 194 -5.48 17.09 -8.62
N PRO A 195 -4.77 17.95 -9.39
CA PRO A 195 -5.40 18.82 -10.38
C PRO A 195 -6.34 18.03 -11.31
N ALA A 196 -7.53 18.58 -11.58
CA ALA A 196 -8.62 17.86 -12.25
C ALA A 196 -8.21 17.22 -13.60
N GLU A 197 -7.34 17.89 -14.36
CA GLU A 197 -6.83 17.38 -15.64
C GLU A 197 -5.92 16.16 -15.49
N LEU A 198 -5.34 15.93 -14.29
CA LEU A 198 -4.52 14.75 -14.00
C LEU A 198 -5.34 13.57 -13.52
N GLN A 199 -6.53 13.80 -12.95
CA GLN A 199 -7.41 12.73 -12.45
C GLN A 199 -7.91 11.81 -13.57
N THR A 200 -7.90 12.27 -14.82
CA THR A 200 -8.29 11.49 -16.01
C THR A 200 -7.15 10.67 -16.61
N LYS A 201 -5.93 10.85 -16.12
CA LYS A 201 -4.76 10.12 -16.63
C LYS A 201 -4.68 8.72 -16.04
N THR A 202 -4.01 7.83 -16.77
CA THR A 202 -3.75 6.46 -16.31
C THR A 202 -2.49 6.44 -15.45
N CYS A 203 -2.61 5.93 -14.23
CA CYS A 203 -1.46 5.65 -13.36
C CYS A 203 -0.62 4.50 -13.95
N ARG A 204 0.68 4.71 -14.09
CA ARG A 204 1.65 3.66 -14.49
C ARG A 204 2.52 3.22 -13.34
N GLU A 205 2.87 4.12 -12.47
CA GLU A 205 3.65 3.83 -11.27
C GLU A 205 3.15 4.70 -10.13
N PHE A 206 2.99 4.12 -8.98
CA PHE A 206 2.67 4.85 -7.77
C PHE A 206 3.58 4.41 -6.63
N SER A 207 4.26 5.37 -6.01
CA SER A 207 5.13 5.15 -4.84
C SER A 207 4.63 5.96 -3.67
N ILE A 208 4.57 5.35 -2.48
CA ILE A 208 4.22 6.05 -1.25
C ILE A 208 5.15 5.63 -0.11
N ASN A 209 5.56 6.62 0.69
CA ASN A 209 6.24 6.42 1.97
C ASN A 209 5.32 6.89 3.11
N TYR A 210 5.09 6.04 4.07
CA TYR A 210 4.34 6.33 5.29
C TYR A 210 5.33 6.73 6.38
N HIS A 211 5.16 7.91 6.97
CA HIS A 211 6.10 8.47 7.95
C HIS A 211 5.50 8.53 9.35
N LYS A 212 4.29 9.06 9.46
CA LYS A 212 3.55 9.16 10.71
C LYS A 212 2.08 8.80 10.47
N GLU A 213 1.50 8.12 11.43
CA GLU A 213 0.07 7.82 11.45
C GLU A 213 -0.73 9.11 11.59
N ALA A 214 -1.87 9.20 10.90
CA ALA A 214 -2.84 10.28 11.07
C ALA A 214 -4.14 9.70 11.63
N THR A 215 -4.75 10.40 12.59
CA THR A 215 -5.89 9.94 13.38
C THR A 215 -7.13 10.79 13.15
N LEU A 216 -8.27 10.30 13.64
CA LEU A 216 -9.57 10.97 13.50
C LEU A 216 -9.50 12.43 13.92
N GLY A 217 -10.01 13.31 13.05
CA GLY A 217 -10.13 14.75 13.31
C GLY A 217 -8.87 15.56 13.07
N GLU A 218 -7.74 14.94 12.72
CA GLU A 218 -6.55 15.66 12.25
C GLU A 218 -6.80 16.26 10.87
N ASP A 219 -6.25 17.46 10.65
CA ASP A 219 -6.25 18.10 9.34
C ASP A 219 -4.87 17.90 8.69
N LEU A 220 -4.85 17.26 7.53
CA LEU A 220 -3.65 17.08 6.71
C LEU A 220 -3.51 18.25 5.76
N THR A 221 -2.49 19.09 5.96
CA THR A 221 -2.08 20.08 4.96
C THR A 221 -1.41 19.36 3.80
N LEU A 222 -1.96 19.51 2.59
CA LEU A 222 -1.47 18.84 1.39
C LEU A 222 -0.70 19.80 0.51
N THR A 223 0.46 19.38 0.07
CA THR A 223 1.31 20.10 -0.88
C THR A 223 1.68 19.19 -2.04
N GLY A 224 1.82 19.74 -3.23
CA GLY A 224 2.19 18.97 -4.41
C GLY A 224 3.13 19.71 -5.33
N CYS A 225 3.67 19.01 -6.31
CA CYS A 225 4.37 19.60 -7.45
C CYS A 225 4.25 18.71 -8.68
N ARG A 226 4.24 19.32 -9.85
CA ARG A 226 4.26 18.63 -11.14
C ARG A 226 5.67 18.09 -11.41
N GLU A 227 5.73 16.92 -12.00
CA GLU A 227 6.93 16.32 -12.57
C GLU A 227 6.72 16.13 -14.08
N GLU A 228 7.77 15.88 -14.85
CA GLU A 228 7.70 15.77 -16.32
C GLU A 228 6.56 14.83 -16.80
N ASN A 229 6.44 13.65 -16.19
CA ASN A 229 5.38 12.67 -16.48
C ASN A 229 4.66 12.20 -15.22
N GLY A 230 4.46 13.10 -14.25
CA GLY A 230 3.91 12.70 -12.97
C GLY A 230 3.48 13.82 -12.05
N TYR A 231 3.20 13.44 -10.83
CA TYR A 231 2.86 14.35 -9.75
C TYR A 231 3.41 13.82 -8.43
N ARG A 232 3.96 14.71 -7.62
CA ARG A 232 4.45 14.39 -6.28
C ARG A 232 3.63 15.13 -5.24
N MET A 233 3.35 14.48 -4.12
CA MET A 233 2.54 15.03 -3.03
C MET A 233 3.13 14.70 -1.68
N ALA A 234 2.90 15.57 -0.71
CA ALA A 234 3.14 15.33 0.71
C ALA A 234 1.94 15.78 1.54
N GLY A 235 1.67 15.05 2.61
CA GLY A 235 0.68 15.42 3.61
C GLY A 235 1.33 15.57 4.97
N THR A 236 1.06 16.69 5.64
CA THR A 236 1.59 17.04 6.96
C THR A 236 0.43 17.24 7.93
N GLY A 237 0.44 16.52 9.05
CA GLY A 237 -0.54 16.64 10.12
C GLY A 237 0.14 17.10 11.41
N ASN A 238 -0.43 18.10 12.11
CA ASN A 238 0.14 18.65 13.35
C ASN A 238 1.63 19.05 13.24
N GLY A 239 2.04 19.55 12.06
CA GLY A 239 3.42 19.96 11.79
C GLY A 239 4.40 18.83 11.49
N GLU A 240 3.97 17.59 11.46
CA GLU A 240 4.80 16.42 11.16
C GLU A 240 4.39 15.77 9.83
N LEU A 241 5.37 15.32 9.08
CA LEU A 241 5.16 14.65 7.79
C LEU A 241 4.48 13.30 8.01
N CYS A 242 3.27 13.12 7.45
CA CYS A 242 2.51 11.88 7.54
C CYS A 242 2.81 10.95 6.37
N PHE A 243 2.85 11.47 5.14
CA PHE A 243 3.19 10.69 3.95
C PHE A 243 3.86 11.54 2.87
N THR A 244 4.57 10.86 2.00
CA THR A 244 5.02 11.38 0.70
C THR A 244 4.65 10.38 -0.38
N ALA A 245 4.14 10.85 -1.50
CA ALA A 245 3.71 10.00 -2.60
C ALA A 245 4.11 10.59 -3.94
N ARG A 246 4.27 9.71 -4.94
CA ARG A 246 4.54 10.08 -6.34
C ARG A 246 3.76 9.17 -7.26
N CYS A 247 3.07 9.75 -8.23
CA CYS A 247 2.46 9.03 -9.34
C CYS A 247 3.15 9.40 -10.66
N ARG A 248 3.45 8.40 -11.49
CA ARG A 248 3.80 8.56 -12.89
C ARG A 248 2.63 8.15 -13.76
N PHE A 249 2.36 8.95 -14.77
CA PHE A 249 1.26 8.71 -15.71
C PHE A 249 1.77 8.08 -17.01
N ALA A 250 0.81 7.47 -17.74
CA ALA A 250 1.04 6.98 -19.11
C ALA A 250 1.21 8.14 -20.08
#